data_0115d8e0efec407d83914402fbd0ba11
#
_entry.id   0115d8e0efec407d83914402fbd0ba11
#
_cell.length_a   1.000
_cell.length_b   1.000
_cell.length_c   1.000
_cell.angle_alpha   90.00
_cell.angle_beta   90.00
_cell.angle_gamma   90.00
#
_symmetry.space_group_name_H-M   'P 1'
#
loop_
_entity.id
_entity.type
_entity.pdbx_description
1 polymer ?
#
loop_
_entity_poly.entity_id
_entity_poly.type
_entity_poly.pdbx_seq_one_letter_code
_entity_poly.pdbx_strand_id
1 'polypeptide(L)'
;KTGLKAAGVFAGLVAMDGFHLSNAVLDELGRRNRKGAPDTFDVEGYLATLDRVRADGAPQVFAPTYRRDLHESVAAGSIVSGTGVVVTEGNYLALETRGWGAARERIDLLIHIDVPEEVLVLRLINRHEEFGKNPLAAGHWVRTVDLPNARLIATSVHRCDEVWREPEDEPESGVVDDDTADDL
;
A
#
# COMPACT_ATOMS: atom_id res chain seq x y z
N LYS A 1 8.73 -5.10 -7.89
CA LYS A 1 8.00 -5.56 -9.07
C LYS A 1 8.89 -5.63 -10.31
N THR A 2 9.62 -4.57 -10.67
CA THR A 2 10.50 -4.53 -11.85
C THR A 2 11.60 -5.59 -11.79
N GLY A 3 12.29 -5.74 -10.67
CA GLY A 3 13.34 -6.76 -10.48
C GLY A 3 12.81 -8.20 -10.62
N LEU A 4 11.65 -8.50 -10.04
CA LEU A 4 11.02 -9.81 -10.17
C LEU A 4 10.60 -10.13 -11.61
N LYS A 5 10.13 -9.11 -12.34
CA LYS A 5 9.84 -9.25 -13.79
C LYS A 5 11.11 -9.52 -14.60
N ALA A 6 12.18 -8.78 -14.32
CA ALA A 6 13.48 -8.98 -14.99
C ALA A 6 14.06 -10.37 -14.70
N ALA A 7 13.85 -10.90 -13.50
CA ALA A 7 14.24 -12.26 -13.13
C ALA A 7 13.30 -13.36 -13.66
N GLY A 8 12.20 -13.00 -14.32
CA GLY A 8 11.24 -13.96 -14.89
C GLY A 8 10.39 -14.73 -13.86
N VAL A 9 10.38 -14.29 -12.60
CA VAL A 9 9.68 -14.98 -11.50
C VAL A 9 8.43 -14.25 -11.00
N PHE A 10 8.07 -13.10 -11.57
CA PHE A 10 6.89 -12.34 -11.15
C PHE A 10 5.60 -12.99 -11.64
N ALA A 11 4.79 -13.48 -10.73
CA ALA A 11 3.52 -14.14 -11.02
C ALA A 11 2.30 -13.19 -11.01
N GLY A 12 2.36 -12.09 -10.27
CA GLY A 12 1.28 -11.12 -10.24
C GLY A 12 1.27 -10.23 -9.00
N LEU A 13 0.29 -9.34 -8.94
CA LEU A 13 0.03 -8.42 -7.84
C LEU A 13 -1.40 -8.59 -7.35
N VAL A 14 -1.56 -8.81 -6.04
CA VAL A 14 -2.83 -8.69 -5.32
C VAL A 14 -2.75 -7.46 -4.42
N ALA A 15 -3.29 -6.34 -4.89
CA ALA A 15 -3.31 -5.10 -4.11
C ALA A 15 -4.52 -5.09 -3.16
N MET A 16 -4.29 -4.83 -1.87
CA MET A 16 -5.37 -4.71 -0.87
C MET A 16 -6.38 -3.64 -1.26
N ASP A 17 -5.93 -2.55 -1.89
CA ASP A 17 -6.80 -1.46 -2.32
C ASP A 17 -7.91 -1.91 -3.27
N GLY A 18 -7.70 -3.00 -4.04
CA GLY A 18 -8.73 -3.59 -4.89
C GLY A 18 -9.94 -4.11 -4.11
N PHE A 19 -9.82 -4.29 -2.81
CA PHE A 19 -10.86 -4.82 -1.93
C PHE A 19 -11.58 -3.73 -1.12
N HIS A 20 -11.43 -2.45 -1.46
CA HIS A 20 -12.28 -1.41 -0.91
C HIS A 20 -13.75 -1.73 -1.18
N LEU A 21 -14.59 -1.57 -0.17
CA LEU A 21 -16.04 -1.55 -0.36
C LEU A 21 -16.44 -0.40 -1.29
N SER A 22 -17.44 -0.61 -2.13
CA SER A 22 -17.95 0.42 -3.03
C SER A 22 -18.49 1.62 -2.25
N ASN A 23 -18.50 2.77 -2.91
CA ASN A 23 -19.05 3.97 -2.31
C ASN A 23 -20.50 3.79 -1.86
N ALA A 24 -21.31 3.11 -2.66
CA ALA A 24 -22.73 2.82 -2.34
C ALA A 24 -22.84 1.97 -1.06
N VAL A 25 -22.05 0.90 -0.94
CA VAL A 25 -22.03 0.07 0.29
C VAL A 25 -21.53 0.86 1.50
N LEU A 26 -20.51 1.70 1.33
CA LEU A 26 -20.01 2.54 2.41
C LEU A 26 -21.04 3.59 2.88
N ASP A 27 -21.84 4.12 1.97
CA ASP A 27 -22.92 5.04 2.30
C ASP A 27 -24.03 4.31 3.09
N GLU A 28 -24.43 3.11 2.65
CA GLU A 28 -25.40 2.27 3.36
C GLU A 28 -24.93 1.91 4.78
N LEU A 29 -23.63 1.62 4.94
CA LEU A 29 -23.02 1.29 6.23
C LEU A 29 -22.67 2.52 7.09
N GLY A 30 -22.86 3.75 6.59
CA GLY A 30 -22.46 4.99 7.29
C GLY A 30 -20.96 5.12 7.49
N ARG A 31 -20.14 4.55 6.58
CA ARG A 31 -18.66 4.51 6.68
C ARG A 31 -17.94 5.33 5.62
N ARG A 32 -18.67 6.04 4.77
CA ARG A 32 -18.12 6.80 3.65
C ARG A 32 -17.09 7.86 4.06
N ASN A 33 -17.32 8.52 5.20
CA ASN A 33 -16.48 9.58 5.75
C ASN A 33 -15.13 9.11 6.27
N ARG A 34 -14.90 7.80 6.32
CA ARG A 34 -13.64 7.18 6.74
C ARG A 34 -13.17 6.10 5.78
N LYS A 35 -13.52 6.22 4.50
CA LYS A 35 -13.04 5.31 3.46
C LYS A 35 -11.51 5.22 3.50
N GLY A 36 -10.97 4.00 3.54
CA GLY A 36 -9.57 3.71 3.78
C GLY A 36 -9.26 3.23 5.20
N ALA A 37 -10.21 3.32 6.16
CA ALA A 37 -10.08 2.68 7.46
C ALA A 37 -10.21 1.14 7.36
N PRO A 38 -9.68 0.36 8.33
CA PRO A 38 -9.62 -1.12 8.23
C PRO A 38 -10.96 -1.82 7.97
N ASP A 39 -12.07 -1.24 8.42
CA ASP A 39 -13.42 -1.79 8.27
C ASP A 39 -14.19 -1.26 7.04
N THR A 40 -13.47 -0.68 6.09
CA THR A 40 -14.01 -0.21 4.80
C THR A 40 -13.54 -1.07 3.62
N PHE A 41 -13.07 -2.29 3.93
CA PHE A 41 -12.59 -3.26 2.97
C PHE A 41 -13.37 -4.58 3.08
N ASP A 42 -13.44 -5.32 1.98
CA ASP A 42 -13.85 -6.72 1.93
C ASP A 42 -12.64 -7.61 2.30
N VAL A 43 -12.44 -7.77 3.61
CA VAL A 43 -11.31 -8.55 4.15
C VAL A 43 -11.44 -10.01 3.76
N GLU A 44 -12.62 -10.60 3.86
CA GLU A 44 -12.86 -12.00 3.52
C GLU A 44 -12.61 -12.27 2.03
N GLY A 45 -13.03 -11.38 1.14
CA GLY A 45 -12.73 -11.46 -0.28
C GLY A 45 -11.24 -11.38 -0.58
N TYR A 46 -10.50 -10.54 0.16
CA TYR A 46 -9.05 -10.45 0.08
C TYR A 46 -8.39 -11.78 0.50
N LEU A 47 -8.74 -12.31 1.66
CA LEU A 47 -8.21 -13.58 2.18
C LEU A 47 -8.52 -14.75 1.23
N ALA A 48 -9.76 -14.86 0.76
CA ALA A 48 -10.15 -15.88 -0.21
C ALA A 48 -9.36 -15.77 -1.52
N THR A 49 -9.00 -14.55 -1.95
CA THR A 49 -8.16 -14.36 -3.14
C THR A 49 -6.74 -14.85 -2.89
N LEU A 50 -6.15 -14.58 -1.73
CA LEU A 50 -4.84 -15.12 -1.35
C LEU A 50 -4.86 -16.65 -1.28
N ASP A 51 -5.90 -17.25 -0.70
CA ASP A 51 -6.05 -18.71 -0.63
C ASP A 51 -6.12 -19.34 -2.02
N ARG A 52 -6.84 -18.72 -2.95
CA ARG A 52 -6.90 -19.18 -4.36
C ARG A 52 -5.55 -19.10 -5.05
N VAL A 53 -4.79 -18.04 -4.80
CA VAL A 53 -3.44 -17.87 -5.38
C VAL A 53 -2.46 -18.90 -4.85
N ARG A 54 -2.59 -19.29 -3.58
CA ARG A 54 -1.71 -20.27 -2.92
C ARG A 54 -2.08 -21.74 -3.22
N ALA A 55 -3.26 -21.99 -3.77
CA ALA A 55 -3.71 -23.34 -4.06
C ALA A 55 -2.83 -23.99 -5.14
N ASP A 56 -2.40 -25.23 -4.88
CA ASP A 56 -1.60 -26.01 -5.83
C ASP A 56 -2.33 -26.21 -7.15
N GLY A 57 -1.62 -25.98 -8.25
CA GLY A 57 -2.18 -26.09 -9.60
C GLY A 57 -3.29 -25.07 -9.90
N ALA A 58 -3.37 -24.00 -9.11
CA ALA A 58 -4.37 -22.96 -9.34
C ALA A 58 -4.27 -22.41 -10.77
N PRO A 59 -5.41 -22.33 -11.47
CA PRO A 59 -5.47 -21.62 -12.73
C PRO A 59 -5.20 -20.12 -12.49
N GLN A 60 -5.24 -19.31 -13.53
CA GLN A 60 -5.20 -17.88 -13.40
C GLN A 60 -6.25 -17.39 -12.39
N VAL A 61 -5.81 -16.57 -11.43
CA VAL A 61 -6.68 -15.91 -10.45
C VAL A 61 -6.89 -14.47 -10.90
N PHE A 62 -8.15 -14.08 -11.03
CA PHE A 62 -8.51 -12.69 -11.30
C PHE A 62 -8.71 -11.98 -9.97
N ALA A 63 -7.91 -10.93 -9.74
CA ALA A 63 -8.02 -10.09 -8.55
C ALA A 63 -8.60 -8.72 -8.89
N PRO A 64 -9.35 -8.08 -7.99
CA PRO A 64 -9.83 -6.73 -8.21
C PRO A 64 -8.69 -5.72 -8.15
N THR A 65 -8.91 -4.54 -8.76
CA THR A 65 -8.00 -3.40 -8.67
C THR A 65 -8.79 -2.14 -8.32
N TYR A 66 -8.16 -1.24 -7.57
CA TYR A 66 -8.76 0.06 -7.29
C TYR A 66 -8.47 1.03 -8.44
N ARG A 67 -9.52 1.62 -8.98
CA ARG A 67 -9.45 2.65 -10.01
C ARG A 67 -9.59 4.02 -9.36
N ARG A 68 -8.50 4.76 -9.33
CA ARG A 68 -8.43 6.08 -8.67
C ARG A 68 -9.30 7.13 -9.38
N ASP A 69 -9.39 7.04 -10.70
CA ASP A 69 -10.24 7.89 -11.54
C ASP A 69 -11.75 7.68 -11.29
N LEU A 70 -12.13 6.45 -10.89
CA LEU A 70 -13.51 6.10 -10.55
C LEU A 70 -13.77 6.22 -9.04
N HIS A 71 -12.72 6.28 -8.22
CA HIS A 71 -12.78 6.11 -6.76
C HIS A 71 -13.49 4.83 -6.32
N GLU A 72 -13.35 3.74 -7.11
CA GLU A 72 -14.01 2.46 -6.91
C GLU A 72 -13.09 1.27 -7.20
N SER A 73 -13.43 0.14 -6.60
CA SER A 73 -12.83 -1.15 -6.92
C SER A 73 -13.51 -1.74 -8.16
N VAL A 74 -12.69 -2.29 -9.07
CA VAL A 74 -13.16 -2.97 -10.27
C VAL A 74 -12.77 -4.44 -10.19
N ALA A 75 -13.76 -5.31 -10.29
CA ALA A 75 -13.55 -6.75 -10.25
C ALA A 75 -12.70 -7.21 -11.44
N ALA A 76 -11.89 -8.26 -11.23
CA ALA A 76 -11.07 -8.88 -12.27
C ALA A 76 -10.13 -7.90 -13.01
N GLY A 77 -9.64 -6.87 -12.31
CA GLY A 77 -8.78 -5.83 -12.87
C GLY A 77 -7.31 -6.26 -13.06
N SER A 78 -6.89 -7.38 -12.46
CA SER A 78 -5.54 -7.95 -12.61
C SER A 78 -5.59 -9.46 -12.76
N ILE A 79 -4.55 -10.00 -13.40
CA ILE A 79 -4.34 -11.44 -13.56
C ILE A 79 -3.15 -11.83 -12.70
N VAL A 80 -3.32 -12.87 -11.88
CA VAL A 80 -2.27 -13.49 -11.09
C VAL A 80 -2.15 -14.94 -11.54
N SER A 81 -0.96 -15.36 -11.95
CA SER A 81 -0.68 -16.77 -12.23
C SER A 81 -0.28 -17.48 -10.94
N GLY A 82 -0.70 -18.72 -10.74
CA GLY A 82 -0.36 -19.49 -9.53
C GLY A 82 1.11 -19.93 -9.43
N THR A 83 2.00 -19.51 -10.36
CA THR A 83 3.41 -19.91 -10.40
C THR A 83 4.33 -18.72 -10.26
N GLY A 84 5.32 -18.83 -9.37
CA GLY A 84 6.30 -17.76 -9.13
C GLY A 84 5.98 -16.89 -7.91
N VAL A 85 6.57 -15.71 -7.85
CA VAL A 85 6.41 -14.78 -6.74
C VAL A 85 5.19 -13.89 -6.97
N VAL A 86 4.20 -14.02 -6.10
CA VAL A 86 3.07 -13.10 -6.03
C VAL A 86 3.40 -12.00 -5.04
N VAL A 87 3.28 -10.76 -5.46
CA VAL A 87 3.41 -9.60 -4.57
C VAL A 87 2.02 -9.22 -4.08
N THR A 88 1.87 -9.03 -2.79
CA THR A 88 0.72 -8.35 -2.22
C THR A 88 1.17 -7.09 -1.50
N GLU A 89 0.36 -6.05 -1.50
CA GLU A 89 0.66 -4.81 -0.80
C GLU A 89 -0.61 -4.26 -0.15
N GLY A 90 -0.43 -3.53 0.96
CA GLY A 90 -1.52 -2.92 1.67
C GLY A 90 -1.17 -2.51 3.09
N ASN A 91 -1.95 -1.60 3.63
CA ASN A 91 -1.68 -0.99 4.92
C ASN A 91 -1.96 -1.92 6.11
N TYR A 92 -2.89 -2.88 5.99
CA TYR A 92 -3.40 -3.63 7.14
C TYR A 92 -2.96 -5.09 7.18
N LEU A 93 -1.99 -5.49 6.35
CA LEU A 93 -1.57 -6.89 6.21
C LEU A 93 -0.98 -7.49 7.50
N ALA A 94 -0.41 -6.65 8.37
CA ALA A 94 0.09 -7.03 9.69
C ALA A 94 -0.93 -6.83 10.82
N LEU A 95 -2.07 -6.16 10.57
CA LEU A 95 -3.03 -5.80 11.62
C LEU A 95 -3.69 -7.04 12.22
N GLU A 96 -3.83 -7.11 13.56
CA GLU A 96 -4.43 -8.26 14.24
C GLU A 96 -5.95 -8.23 14.32
N THR A 97 -6.51 -7.05 14.25
CA THR A 97 -7.94 -6.83 14.50
C THR A 97 -8.76 -6.80 13.20
N ARG A 98 -10.08 -6.82 13.34
CA ARG A 98 -11.05 -6.60 12.25
C ARG A 98 -10.92 -7.60 11.08
N GLY A 99 -10.55 -8.86 11.37
CA GLY A 99 -10.40 -9.90 10.35
C GLY A 99 -9.03 -9.93 9.68
N TRP A 100 -8.23 -8.86 9.76
CA TRP A 100 -6.92 -8.76 9.10
C TRP A 100 -5.87 -9.72 9.65
N GLY A 101 -6.02 -10.19 10.92
CA GLY A 101 -5.07 -11.09 11.56
C GLY A 101 -4.74 -12.33 10.73
N ALA A 102 -5.70 -12.85 9.99
CA ALA A 102 -5.54 -14.00 9.14
C ALA A 102 -4.75 -13.74 7.84
N ALA A 103 -4.54 -12.48 7.46
CA ALA A 103 -3.74 -12.13 6.27
C ALA A 103 -2.27 -12.53 6.46
N ARG A 104 -1.73 -12.34 7.68
CA ARG A 104 -0.33 -12.65 8.00
C ARG A 104 0.00 -14.13 7.74
N GLU A 105 -0.93 -15.04 8.03
CA GLU A 105 -0.75 -16.49 7.86
C GLU A 105 -0.66 -16.92 6.38
N ARG A 106 -1.09 -16.05 5.47
CA ARG A 106 -1.12 -16.28 4.02
C ARG A 106 0.04 -15.63 3.28
N ILE A 107 0.94 -14.96 4.00
CA ILE A 107 2.08 -14.20 3.45
C ILE A 107 3.38 -14.85 3.94
N ASP A 108 4.21 -15.31 3.01
CA ASP A 108 5.46 -16.00 3.32
C ASP A 108 6.54 -15.04 3.81
N LEU A 109 6.56 -13.81 3.28
CA LEU A 109 7.47 -12.73 3.68
C LEU A 109 6.71 -11.41 3.73
N LEU A 110 6.57 -10.84 4.91
CA LEU A 110 5.92 -9.56 5.15
C LEU A 110 6.94 -8.52 5.55
N ILE A 111 7.02 -7.46 4.75
CA ILE A 111 7.99 -6.37 4.94
C ILE A 111 7.23 -5.09 5.30
N HIS A 112 7.62 -4.44 6.38
CA HIS A 112 7.17 -3.09 6.71
C HIS A 112 8.10 -2.06 6.07
N ILE A 113 7.52 -1.08 5.39
CA ILE A 113 8.26 0.08 4.89
C ILE A 113 8.12 1.19 5.92
N ASP A 114 9.21 1.46 6.64
CA ASP A 114 9.26 2.48 7.68
C ASP A 114 9.61 3.84 7.07
N VAL A 115 8.68 4.78 7.18
CA VAL A 115 8.81 6.14 6.66
C VAL A 115 8.58 7.11 7.82
N PRO A 116 9.47 8.10 8.06
CA PRO A 116 9.26 9.14 9.07
C PRO A 116 7.90 9.83 8.91
N GLU A 117 7.21 10.10 10.04
CA GLU A 117 5.83 10.64 10.01
C GLU A 117 5.74 11.95 9.23
N GLU A 118 6.74 12.84 9.34
CA GLU A 118 6.81 14.10 8.61
C GLU A 118 6.90 13.91 7.09
N VAL A 119 7.67 12.93 6.63
CA VAL A 119 7.78 12.57 5.21
C VAL A 119 6.48 11.95 4.72
N LEU A 120 5.89 11.07 5.51
CA LEU A 120 4.61 10.44 5.22
C LEU A 120 3.50 11.50 5.06
N VAL A 121 3.43 12.48 5.98
CA VAL A 121 2.45 13.58 5.92
C VAL A 121 2.57 14.34 4.62
N LEU A 122 3.77 14.75 4.24
CA LEU A 122 4.01 15.49 3.00
C LEU A 122 3.60 14.69 1.76
N ARG A 123 3.98 13.41 1.69
CA ARG A 123 3.61 12.52 0.59
C ARG A 123 2.11 12.31 0.48
N LEU A 124 1.42 12.18 1.62
CA LEU A 124 -0.04 12.01 1.65
C LEU A 124 -0.77 13.27 1.22
N ILE A 125 -0.34 14.46 1.68
CA ILE A 125 -0.93 15.74 1.25
C ILE A 125 -0.77 15.89 -0.27
N ASN A 126 0.45 15.78 -0.79
CA ASN A 126 0.73 15.90 -2.22
C ASN A 126 -0.13 14.92 -3.04
N ARG A 127 -0.22 13.68 -2.60
CA ARG A 127 -1.06 12.67 -3.27
C ARG A 127 -2.53 13.08 -3.30
N HIS A 128 -3.08 13.60 -2.20
CA HIS A 128 -4.47 14.04 -2.18
C HIS A 128 -4.72 15.25 -3.09
N GLU A 129 -3.75 16.15 -3.20
CA GLU A 129 -3.82 17.32 -4.10
C GLU A 129 -3.76 16.89 -5.57
N GLU A 130 -2.86 15.97 -5.94
CA GLU A 130 -2.78 15.37 -7.28
C GLU A 130 -4.11 14.73 -7.71
N PHE A 131 -4.88 14.20 -6.75
CA PHE A 131 -6.20 13.61 -7.00
C PHE A 131 -7.36 14.59 -6.77
N GLY A 132 -7.09 15.89 -6.78
CA GLY A 132 -8.11 16.94 -6.90
C GLY A 132 -8.64 17.49 -5.57
N LYS A 133 -8.07 17.12 -4.41
CA LYS A 133 -8.41 17.82 -3.16
C LYS A 133 -7.69 19.17 -3.09
N ASN A 134 -8.38 20.20 -2.58
CA ASN A 134 -7.67 21.43 -2.24
C ASN A 134 -6.76 21.23 -1.02
N PRO A 135 -5.70 22.06 -0.82
CA PRO A 135 -4.71 21.87 0.24
C PRO A 135 -5.28 21.78 1.65
N LEU A 136 -6.30 22.58 1.96
CA LEU A 136 -6.96 22.57 3.29
C LEU A 136 -7.70 21.25 3.53
N ALA A 137 -8.43 20.76 2.53
CA ALA A 137 -9.14 19.49 2.59
C ALA A 137 -8.17 18.31 2.62
N ALA A 138 -7.06 18.36 1.86
CA ALA A 138 -6.01 17.36 1.89
C ALA A 138 -5.38 17.26 3.27
N GLY A 139 -4.91 18.39 3.82
CA GLY A 139 -4.32 18.43 5.17
C GLY A 139 -5.29 18.04 6.28
N HIS A 140 -6.59 18.37 6.16
CA HIS A 140 -7.61 17.90 7.11
C HIS A 140 -7.77 16.38 7.04
N TRP A 141 -7.89 15.80 5.84
CA TRP A 141 -8.03 14.36 5.65
C TRP A 141 -6.83 13.57 6.18
N VAL A 142 -5.63 14.04 5.87
CA VAL A 142 -4.41 13.41 6.38
C VAL A 142 -4.40 13.36 7.90
N ARG A 143 -4.75 14.45 8.58
CA ARG A 143 -4.77 14.51 10.06
C ARG A 143 -5.88 13.67 10.68
N THR A 144 -7.05 13.58 10.05
CA THR A 144 -8.24 12.97 10.64
C THR A 144 -8.47 11.53 10.21
N VAL A 145 -7.87 11.10 9.08
CA VAL A 145 -8.05 9.75 8.55
C VAL A 145 -6.72 9.04 8.40
N ASP A 146 -5.77 9.61 7.62
CA ASP A 146 -4.57 8.85 7.23
C ASP A 146 -3.60 8.67 8.41
N LEU A 147 -3.32 9.70 9.20
CA LEU A 147 -2.41 9.59 10.35
C LEU A 147 -2.93 8.67 11.45
N PRO A 148 -4.21 8.72 11.87
CA PRO A 148 -4.74 7.72 12.79
C PRO A 148 -4.58 6.29 12.28
N ASN A 149 -4.78 6.06 10.98
CA ASN A 149 -4.56 4.76 10.37
C ASN A 149 -3.06 4.37 10.36
N ALA A 150 -2.16 5.29 10.00
CA ALA A 150 -0.71 5.04 10.02
C ALA A 150 -0.22 4.67 11.43
N ARG A 151 -0.69 5.36 12.46
CA ARG A 151 -0.36 5.04 13.86
C ARG A 151 -0.93 3.69 14.30
N LEU A 152 -2.12 3.33 13.83
CA LEU A 152 -2.68 1.99 14.03
C LEU A 152 -1.80 0.92 13.38
N ILE A 153 -1.34 1.13 12.14
CA ILE A 153 -0.44 0.21 11.44
C ILE A 153 0.87 0.03 12.20
N ALA A 154 1.43 1.12 12.73
CA ALA A 154 2.68 1.08 13.50
C ALA A 154 2.61 0.15 14.72
N THR A 155 1.42 -0.07 15.31
CA THR A 155 1.27 -1.01 16.44
C THR A 155 1.47 -2.47 16.06
N SER A 156 1.40 -2.82 14.77
CA SER A 156 1.49 -4.19 14.25
C SER A 156 2.81 -4.51 13.54
N VAL A 157 3.78 -3.59 13.51
CA VAL A 157 5.09 -3.77 12.85
C VAL A 157 5.83 -5.00 13.41
N HIS A 158 5.66 -5.33 14.69
CA HIS A 158 6.27 -6.52 15.33
C HIS A 158 5.84 -7.85 14.68
N ARG A 159 4.81 -7.87 13.85
CA ARG A 159 4.36 -9.04 13.09
C ARG A 159 4.98 -9.16 11.70
N CYS A 160 5.73 -8.16 11.27
CA CYS A 160 6.47 -8.21 10.02
C CYS A 160 7.78 -9.00 10.19
N ASP A 161 8.21 -9.66 9.12
CA ASP A 161 9.46 -10.40 9.10
C ASP A 161 10.66 -9.45 8.98
N GLU A 162 10.47 -8.34 8.24
CA GLU A 162 11.51 -7.34 8.02
C GLU A 162 10.94 -5.93 8.11
N VAL A 163 11.81 -4.99 8.47
CA VAL A 163 11.53 -3.54 8.43
C VAL A 163 12.55 -2.89 7.52
N TRP A 164 12.07 -2.30 6.43
CA TRP A 164 12.93 -1.56 5.49
C TRP A 164 12.74 -0.07 5.71
N ARG A 165 13.85 0.64 5.84
CA ARG A 165 13.87 2.10 5.91
C ARG A 165 14.36 2.67 4.60
N GLU A 166 13.77 3.77 4.16
CA GLU A 166 14.39 4.54 3.09
C GLU A 166 15.77 5.02 3.54
N PRO A 167 16.80 4.96 2.67
CA PRO A 167 18.06 5.64 2.95
C PRO A 167 17.74 7.10 3.26
N GLU A 168 18.31 7.63 4.35
CA GLU A 168 18.34 9.08 4.53
C GLU A 168 19.08 9.64 3.31
N ASP A 169 18.47 10.61 2.60
CA ASP A 169 19.18 11.32 1.54
C ASP A 169 20.44 11.92 2.18
N GLU A 170 21.60 11.32 1.89
CA GLU A 170 22.86 11.98 2.26
C GLU A 170 22.83 13.36 1.57
N PRO A 171 23.02 14.46 2.31
CA PRO A 171 23.11 15.77 1.69
C PRO A 171 24.20 15.67 0.64
N GLU A 172 23.88 15.98 -0.61
CA GLU A 172 24.86 16.03 -1.69
C GLU A 172 26.09 16.77 -1.14
N SER A 173 27.18 16.02 -0.98
CA SER A 173 28.45 16.61 -0.59
C SER A 173 28.80 17.61 -1.70
N GLY A 174 28.56 18.87 -1.42
CA GLY A 174 28.88 19.95 -2.34
C GLY A 174 30.35 19.78 -2.74
N VAL A 175 30.56 19.39 -3.98
CA VAL A 175 31.85 19.54 -4.63
C VAL A 175 32.10 21.05 -4.67
N VAL A 176 32.90 21.53 -3.75
CA VAL A 176 33.48 22.87 -3.82
C VAL A 176 34.51 22.76 -4.93
N ASP A 177 34.14 23.18 -6.13
CA ASP A 177 35.11 23.47 -7.18
C ASP A 177 35.99 24.61 -6.67
N ASP A 178 37.18 24.23 -6.15
CA ASP A 178 38.27 25.14 -5.84
C ASP A 178 39.03 25.43 -7.15
N ASP A 179 38.43 26.32 -7.95
CA ASP A 179 39.04 26.80 -9.19
C ASP A 179 39.51 28.25 -8.97
N THR A 180 40.49 28.42 -8.05
CA THR A 180 41.29 29.64 -7.92
C THR A 180 42.75 29.33 -7.76
N ALA A 181 43.47 29.10 -8.84
CA ALA A 181 44.91 29.40 -8.99
C ALA A 181 45.28 29.30 -10.46
N ASP A 182 45.58 30.36 -11.00
CA ASP A 182 46.84 30.87 -11.56
C ASP A 182 46.62 31.71 -12.81
N ASP A 183 46.68 32.99 -12.61
CA ASP A 183 47.17 33.92 -13.62
C ASP A 183 48.27 34.82 -12.98
N LEU A 184 49.55 34.47 -13.31
CA LEU A 184 50.69 35.39 -13.39
C LEU A 184 51.55 35.04 -14.59
#